data_9c4437204dd62c98014dd1e7e63855e4
#
_entry.id   9c4437204dd62c98014dd1e7e63855e4
#
_cell.length_a   1.000
_cell.length_b   1.000
_cell.length_c   1.000
_cell.angle_alpha   90.00
_cell.angle_beta   90.00
_cell.angle_gamma   90.00
#
_symmetry.space_group_name_H-M   'P 1'
#
loop_
_entity.id
_entity.type
_entity.pdbx_description
1 polymer ?
#
loop_
_entity_poly.entity_id
_entity_poly.type
_entity_poly.pdbx_seq_one_letter_code
_entity_poly.pdbx_strand_id
1 'polypeptide(L)'
;MKIALIGPGIMEIPPDGWGAVEMLIWDYTQIIRELGHRVEIINTPDRELIKFEVAHGKYDIVHLHYDVFHDIIDDLAPLCGALIVSSHYPFVNTPAMWGRDGYGPIAASIAANRNHHIFCSSLKDVDTWIQMGANPKRLWLSKLGVRPGPYKFDEHASLDRTLCFSQIVDRKRQYLLEKIDSVDFMGRMEFGGKFNKNHPNYKGEVIRENLNEYITCYSNIALLSSVENTTPLVIKEGLICGLGVVCSEAVAPELDTSKPWIDVIPESKINNPEYVLEVIENNKKVSKQHRQEIREYGIHEFGLENILAYEYLPKLQSLL
;
A
#
# COMPACT_ATOMS: atom_id res chain seq x y z
N MET A 1 -21.13 -13.03 -6.24
CA MET A 1 -20.20 -13.02 -7.40
C MET A 1 -19.16 -14.10 -7.23
N LYS A 2 -18.64 -14.62 -8.35
CA LYS A 2 -17.41 -15.43 -8.39
C LYS A 2 -16.28 -14.58 -8.94
N ILE A 3 -15.22 -14.41 -8.16
CA ILE A 3 -14.13 -13.46 -8.44
C ILE A 3 -12.81 -14.23 -8.53
N ALA A 4 -12.01 -13.97 -9.56
CA ALA A 4 -10.61 -14.38 -9.62
C ALA A 4 -9.70 -13.19 -9.29
N LEU A 5 -8.79 -13.37 -8.34
CA LEU A 5 -7.70 -12.42 -8.06
C LEU A 5 -6.42 -13.02 -8.64
N ILE A 6 -5.80 -12.34 -9.59
CA ILE A 6 -4.59 -12.82 -10.28
C ILE A 6 -3.37 -12.12 -9.69
N GLY A 7 -2.53 -12.88 -9.00
CA GLY A 7 -1.30 -12.43 -8.39
C GLY A 7 -0.09 -12.47 -9.33
N PRO A 8 1.07 -11.93 -8.90
CA PRO A 8 2.29 -11.86 -9.72
C PRO A 8 2.91 -13.21 -10.07
N GLY A 9 2.63 -14.26 -9.30
CA GLY A 9 3.28 -15.57 -9.47
C GLY A 9 4.77 -15.58 -9.07
N ILE A 10 5.21 -14.60 -8.28
CA ILE A 10 6.61 -14.45 -7.86
C ILE A 10 6.83 -15.09 -6.48
N MET A 11 5.87 -14.93 -5.59
CA MET A 11 5.89 -15.45 -4.22
C MET A 11 4.59 -16.19 -3.94
N GLU A 12 4.56 -17.02 -2.90
CA GLU A 12 3.34 -17.66 -2.43
C GLU A 12 2.33 -16.65 -1.90
N ILE A 13 1.04 -17.00 -1.89
CA ILE A 13 -0.04 -16.21 -1.30
C ILE A 13 -0.76 -17.09 -0.26
N PRO A 14 -0.72 -16.78 1.05
CA PRO A 14 0.01 -15.64 1.65
C PRO A 14 1.53 -15.82 1.58
N PRO A 15 2.30 -14.73 1.54
CA PRO A 15 3.76 -14.81 1.50
C PRO A 15 4.35 -15.10 2.90
N ASP A 16 5.48 -15.79 2.93
CA ASP A 16 6.30 -15.92 4.12
C ASP A 16 7.11 -14.62 4.32
N GLY A 17 6.65 -13.74 5.22
CA GLY A 17 7.32 -12.48 5.55
C GLY A 17 6.83 -11.29 4.71
N TRP A 18 7.70 -10.72 3.87
CA TRP A 18 7.34 -9.56 3.05
C TRP A 18 6.67 -9.98 1.73
N GLY A 19 5.91 -9.08 1.14
CA GLY A 19 5.14 -9.32 -0.09
C GLY A 19 3.83 -8.51 -0.03
N ALA A 20 3.93 -7.18 -0.27
CA ALA A 20 2.80 -6.29 -0.05
C ALA A 20 1.60 -6.60 -0.96
N VAL A 21 1.86 -6.96 -2.22
CA VAL A 21 0.80 -7.29 -3.19
C VAL A 21 0.18 -8.64 -2.87
N GLU A 22 1.01 -9.63 -2.57
CA GLU A 22 0.58 -10.99 -2.22
C GLU A 22 -0.26 -10.97 -0.93
N MET A 23 0.15 -10.19 0.07
CA MET A 23 -0.60 -10.02 1.30
C MET A 23 -1.92 -9.28 1.07
N LEU A 24 -1.92 -8.25 0.22
CA LEU A 24 -3.15 -7.54 -0.16
C LEU A 24 -4.15 -8.50 -0.81
N ILE A 25 -3.71 -9.35 -1.75
CA ILE A 25 -4.56 -10.35 -2.41
C ILE A 25 -5.10 -11.34 -1.38
N TRP A 26 -4.27 -11.77 -0.43
CA TRP A 26 -4.71 -12.66 0.66
C TRP A 26 -5.78 -12.01 1.53
N ASP A 27 -5.53 -10.80 2.02
CA ASP A 27 -6.49 -10.08 2.86
C ASP A 27 -7.82 -9.82 2.11
N TYR A 28 -7.75 -9.43 0.82
CA TYR A 28 -8.94 -9.31 -0.05
C TYR A 28 -9.72 -10.63 -0.10
N THR A 29 -9.00 -11.73 -0.33
CA THR A 29 -9.62 -13.06 -0.44
C THR A 29 -10.38 -13.43 0.82
N GLN A 30 -9.77 -13.23 2.00
CA GLN A 30 -10.41 -13.58 3.28
C GLN A 30 -11.67 -12.74 3.50
N ILE A 31 -11.57 -11.43 3.39
CA ILE A 31 -12.68 -10.51 3.67
C ILE A 31 -13.81 -10.70 2.65
N ILE A 32 -13.51 -10.82 1.37
CA ILE A 32 -14.54 -11.00 0.34
C ILE A 32 -15.28 -12.33 0.52
N ARG A 33 -14.60 -13.38 0.98
CA ARG A 33 -15.24 -14.65 1.37
C ARG A 33 -16.14 -14.50 2.61
N GLU A 34 -15.68 -13.79 3.64
CA GLU A 34 -16.46 -13.45 4.83
C GLU A 34 -17.73 -12.66 4.47
N LEU A 35 -17.67 -11.83 3.43
CA LEU A 35 -18.81 -11.07 2.87
C LEU A 35 -19.72 -11.93 1.93
N GLY A 36 -19.53 -13.24 1.86
CA GLY A 36 -20.40 -14.17 1.17
C GLY A 36 -20.15 -14.36 -0.32
N HIS A 37 -19.02 -13.89 -0.85
CA HIS A 37 -18.65 -14.09 -2.25
C HIS A 37 -17.68 -15.27 -2.43
N ARG A 38 -17.60 -15.82 -3.65
CA ARG A 38 -16.60 -16.83 -4.01
C ARG A 38 -15.37 -16.16 -4.58
N VAL A 39 -14.20 -16.46 -4.00
CA VAL A 39 -12.91 -15.91 -4.46
C VAL A 39 -11.93 -17.04 -4.69
N GLU A 40 -11.30 -17.03 -5.83
CA GLU A 40 -10.20 -17.93 -6.19
C GLU A 40 -8.95 -17.08 -6.49
N ILE A 41 -7.78 -17.54 -6.04
CA ILE A 41 -6.50 -16.90 -6.30
C ILE A 41 -5.83 -17.69 -7.43
N ILE A 42 -5.45 -17.00 -8.51
CA ILE A 42 -4.61 -17.52 -9.58
C ILE A 42 -3.25 -16.87 -9.44
N ASN A 43 -2.25 -17.61 -8.98
CA ASN A 43 -0.93 -17.06 -8.68
C ASN A 43 0.18 -17.86 -9.41
N THR A 44 0.39 -17.52 -10.65
CA THR A 44 1.38 -18.14 -11.53
C THR A 44 1.93 -17.14 -12.53
N PRO A 45 3.22 -17.22 -12.92
CA PRO A 45 3.78 -16.39 -13.99
C PRO A 45 3.42 -16.92 -15.39
N ASP A 46 2.85 -18.13 -15.50
CA ASP A 46 2.50 -18.76 -16.76
C ASP A 46 1.18 -18.20 -17.32
N ARG A 47 1.29 -17.40 -18.39
CA ARG A 47 0.15 -16.74 -19.05
C ARG A 47 -0.87 -17.71 -19.65
N GLU A 48 -0.41 -18.84 -20.19
CA GLU A 48 -1.31 -19.85 -20.76
C GLU A 48 -2.12 -20.54 -19.65
N LEU A 49 -1.47 -20.81 -18.51
CA LEU A 49 -2.18 -21.35 -17.35
C LEU A 49 -3.18 -20.34 -16.79
N ILE A 50 -2.84 -19.04 -16.72
CA ILE A 50 -3.80 -17.99 -16.32
C ILE A 50 -5.02 -18.01 -17.22
N LYS A 51 -4.83 -17.99 -18.54
CA LYS A 51 -5.93 -18.03 -19.54
C LYS A 51 -6.77 -19.28 -19.40
N PHE A 52 -6.14 -20.42 -19.21
CA PHE A 52 -6.82 -21.70 -19.00
C PHE A 52 -7.71 -21.67 -17.74
N GLU A 53 -7.16 -21.24 -16.61
CA GLU A 53 -7.89 -21.16 -15.33
C GLU A 53 -9.07 -20.18 -15.41
N VAL A 54 -8.88 -19.02 -16.05
CA VAL A 54 -9.95 -18.04 -16.22
C VAL A 54 -11.06 -18.59 -17.14
N ALA A 55 -10.74 -19.24 -18.24
CA ALA A 55 -11.70 -19.83 -19.15
C ALA A 55 -12.58 -20.90 -18.48
N HIS A 56 -11.98 -21.74 -17.64
CA HIS A 56 -12.68 -22.84 -16.97
C HIS A 56 -13.41 -22.37 -15.71
N GLY A 57 -12.92 -21.30 -15.07
CA GLY A 57 -13.46 -20.81 -13.81
C GLY A 57 -14.82 -20.13 -13.94
N LYS A 58 -15.17 -19.55 -15.11
CA LYS A 58 -16.44 -18.81 -15.34
C LYS A 58 -16.65 -17.74 -14.30
N TYR A 59 -15.73 -16.79 -14.21
CA TYR A 59 -15.78 -15.71 -13.23
C TYR A 59 -16.67 -14.56 -13.69
N ASP A 60 -17.41 -13.99 -12.75
CA ASP A 60 -18.10 -12.72 -12.96
C ASP A 60 -17.06 -11.59 -13.08
N ILE A 61 -16.03 -11.62 -12.22
CA ILE A 61 -14.97 -10.62 -12.19
C ILE A 61 -13.61 -11.33 -12.24
N VAL A 62 -12.71 -10.77 -13.04
CA VAL A 62 -11.28 -11.09 -13.02
C VAL A 62 -10.51 -9.81 -12.70
N HIS A 63 -9.68 -9.85 -11.65
CA HIS A 63 -8.88 -8.71 -11.23
C HIS A 63 -7.38 -9.05 -11.27
N LEU A 64 -6.67 -8.43 -12.22
CA LEU A 64 -5.22 -8.51 -12.35
C LEU A 64 -4.55 -7.56 -11.36
N HIS A 65 -3.81 -8.09 -10.40
CA HIS A 65 -2.98 -7.33 -9.47
C HIS A 65 -1.51 -7.21 -9.92
N TYR A 66 -1.23 -7.56 -11.17
CA TYR A 66 0.11 -7.48 -11.74
C TYR A 66 0.05 -6.99 -13.20
N ASP A 67 0.36 -5.73 -13.41
CA ASP A 67 0.27 -5.02 -14.67
C ASP A 67 1.24 -5.49 -15.75
N VAL A 68 2.28 -6.27 -15.38
CA VAL A 68 3.16 -6.96 -16.34
C VAL A 68 2.40 -7.96 -17.21
N PHE A 69 1.23 -8.43 -16.78
CA PHE A 69 0.32 -9.25 -17.58
C PHE A 69 -0.56 -8.45 -18.54
N HIS A 70 -0.18 -7.21 -18.88
CA HIS A 70 -0.89 -6.36 -19.83
C HIS A 70 -1.06 -7.00 -21.21
N ASP A 71 -0.18 -7.91 -21.57
CA ASP A 71 -0.13 -8.62 -22.87
C ASP A 71 -1.24 -9.66 -23.05
N ILE A 72 -1.90 -10.11 -21.98
CA ILE A 72 -3.02 -11.06 -22.04
C ILE A 72 -4.39 -10.44 -21.73
N ILE A 73 -4.50 -9.13 -21.58
CA ILE A 73 -5.77 -8.44 -21.28
C ILE A 73 -6.85 -8.77 -22.33
N ASP A 74 -6.51 -8.76 -23.62
CA ASP A 74 -7.46 -9.03 -24.70
C ASP A 74 -7.90 -10.49 -24.75
N ASP A 75 -7.05 -11.41 -24.30
CA ASP A 75 -7.38 -12.84 -24.18
C ASP A 75 -8.34 -13.08 -22.99
N LEU A 76 -8.14 -12.36 -21.87
CA LEU A 76 -8.93 -12.54 -20.65
C LEU A 76 -10.28 -11.86 -20.68
N ALA A 77 -10.39 -10.67 -21.29
CA ALA A 77 -11.59 -9.87 -21.26
C ALA A 77 -12.85 -10.60 -21.76
N PRO A 78 -12.83 -11.39 -22.85
CA PRO A 78 -14.00 -12.14 -23.31
C PRO A 78 -14.36 -13.35 -22.44
N LEU A 79 -13.51 -13.73 -21.47
CA LEU A 79 -13.68 -14.92 -20.63
C LEU A 79 -14.37 -14.65 -19.29
N CYS A 80 -14.68 -13.38 -18.97
CA CYS A 80 -15.30 -12.97 -17.70
C CYS A 80 -16.35 -11.87 -17.92
N GLY A 81 -17.16 -11.62 -16.90
CA GLY A 81 -18.15 -10.53 -16.93
C GLY A 81 -17.50 -9.15 -16.97
N ALA A 82 -16.47 -8.92 -16.15
CA ALA A 82 -15.64 -7.71 -16.22
C ALA A 82 -14.18 -8.02 -15.82
N LEU A 83 -13.25 -7.39 -16.56
CA LEU A 83 -11.82 -7.45 -16.30
C LEU A 83 -11.32 -6.15 -15.66
N ILE A 84 -10.54 -6.26 -14.61
CA ILE A 84 -9.95 -5.14 -13.87
C ILE A 84 -8.44 -5.30 -13.83
N VAL A 85 -7.72 -4.19 -13.90
CA VAL A 85 -6.27 -4.13 -13.74
C VAL A 85 -5.95 -3.12 -12.65
N SER A 86 -5.16 -3.52 -11.66
CA SER A 86 -4.50 -2.63 -10.69
C SER A 86 -3.01 -2.65 -10.87
N SER A 87 -2.40 -1.49 -11.05
CA SER A 87 -0.95 -1.37 -10.99
C SER A 87 -0.51 -1.13 -9.55
N HIS A 88 0.44 -1.93 -9.09
CA HIS A 88 1.12 -1.74 -7.81
C HIS A 88 2.56 -1.23 -8.02
N TYR A 89 2.88 -0.77 -9.24
CA TYR A 89 4.17 -0.17 -9.54
C TYR A 89 4.35 1.15 -8.76
N PRO A 90 5.45 1.30 -8.02
CA PRO A 90 5.61 2.41 -7.07
C PRO A 90 5.73 3.80 -7.71
N PHE A 91 5.86 3.88 -9.03
CA PHE A 91 6.06 5.13 -9.76
C PHE A 91 4.99 5.37 -10.84
N VAL A 92 3.79 4.78 -10.71
CA VAL A 92 2.70 4.97 -11.70
C VAL A 92 2.48 6.45 -11.99
N ASN A 93 2.36 7.27 -10.94
CA ASN A 93 2.11 8.71 -11.07
C ASN A 93 3.38 9.58 -11.19
N THR A 94 4.51 8.95 -11.55
CA THR A 94 5.80 9.63 -11.74
C THR A 94 6.45 9.21 -13.05
N PRO A 95 5.89 9.61 -14.23
CA PRO A 95 6.36 9.14 -15.55
C PRO A 95 7.83 9.35 -15.83
N ALA A 96 8.46 10.35 -15.21
CA ALA A 96 9.90 10.59 -15.31
C ALA A 96 10.76 9.40 -14.80
N MET A 97 10.19 8.53 -13.95
CA MET A 97 10.87 7.35 -13.43
C MET A 97 10.70 6.10 -14.31
N TRP A 98 9.76 6.08 -15.23
CA TRP A 98 9.42 4.89 -16.02
C TRP A 98 10.54 4.38 -16.92
N GLY A 99 11.40 5.29 -17.41
CA GLY A 99 12.56 4.92 -18.23
C GLY A 99 13.57 4.05 -17.49
N ARG A 100 13.62 4.14 -16.17
CA ARG A 100 14.51 3.36 -15.31
C ARG A 100 14.20 1.85 -15.34
N ASP A 101 12.89 1.51 -15.32
CA ASP A 101 12.43 0.14 -15.13
C ASP A 101 11.69 -0.40 -16.37
N GLY A 102 11.68 0.36 -17.48
CA GLY A 102 10.99 -0.04 -18.71
C GLY A 102 9.46 -0.05 -18.60
N TYR A 103 8.87 0.67 -17.65
CA TYR A 103 7.44 0.66 -17.39
C TYR A 103 6.59 1.38 -18.45
N GLY A 104 7.17 2.32 -19.20
CA GLY A 104 6.45 3.13 -20.18
C GLY A 104 5.62 2.33 -21.22
N PRO A 105 6.18 1.31 -21.87
CA PRO A 105 5.45 0.44 -22.78
C PRO A 105 4.27 -0.31 -22.13
N ILE A 106 4.43 -0.77 -20.88
CA ILE A 106 3.38 -1.43 -20.10
C ILE A 106 2.22 -0.45 -19.87
N ALA A 107 2.54 0.74 -19.35
CA ALA A 107 1.55 1.77 -19.10
C ALA A 107 0.82 2.19 -20.40
N ALA A 108 1.55 2.36 -21.51
CA ALA A 108 0.97 2.71 -22.80
C ALA A 108 0.00 1.62 -23.30
N SER A 109 0.37 0.35 -23.17
CA SER A 109 -0.47 -0.79 -23.53
C SER A 109 -1.78 -0.81 -22.71
N ILE A 110 -1.69 -0.67 -21.39
CA ILE A 110 -2.86 -0.64 -20.51
C ILE A 110 -3.75 0.56 -20.82
N ALA A 111 -3.19 1.77 -20.98
CA ALA A 111 -3.96 2.97 -21.29
C ALA A 111 -4.69 2.91 -22.62
N ALA A 112 -4.06 2.32 -23.65
CA ALA A 112 -4.64 2.19 -24.99
C ALA A 112 -5.75 1.14 -25.06
N ASN A 113 -5.70 0.11 -24.23
CA ASN A 113 -6.66 -1.00 -24.26
C ASN A 113 -8.04 -0.56 -23.73
N ARG A 114 -9.12 -1.05 -24.34
CA ARG A 114 -10.50 -0.65 -24.02
C ARG A 114 -11.34 -1.77 -23.40
N ASN A 115 -10.74 -2.93 -23.19
CA ASN A 115 -11.44 -4.15 -22.78
C ASN A 115 -11.39 -4.43 -21.28
N HIS A 116 -10.89 -3.48 -20.46
CA HIS A 116 -10.77 -3.62 -19.01
C HIS A 116 -11.08 -2.31 -18.29
N HIS A 117 -11.24 -2.39 -16.98
CA HIS A 117 -11.27 -1.26 -16.06
C HIS A 117 -9.93 -1.13 -15.35
N ILE A 118 -9.54 0.09 -14.98
CA ILE A 118 -8.32 0.35 -14.21
C ILE A 118 -8.75 0.83 -12.82
N PHE A 119 -8.33 0.12 -11.79
CA PHE A 119 -8.47 0.55 -10.40
C PHE A 119 -7.19 1.27 -9.97
N CYS A 120 -7.34 2.54 -9.64
CA CYS A 120 -6.27 3.47 -9.30
C CYS A 120 -6.20 3.63 -7.78
N SER A 121 -5.01 3.58 -7.22
CA SER A 121 -4.81 3.71 -5.77
C SER A 121 -4.88 5.17 -5.29
N SER A 122 -4.73 6.14 -6.19
CA SER A 122 -4.76 7.57 -5.88
C SER A 122 -5.39 8.40 -7.00
N LEU A 123 -5.80 9.63 -6.68
CA LEU A 123 -6.27 10.59 -7.71
C LEU A 123 -5.15 10.96 -8.68
N LYS A 124 -3.90 11.00 -8.24
CA LYS A 124 -2.75 11.23 -9.12
C LYS A 124 -2.58 10.10 -10.13
N ASP A 125 -2.87 8.85 -9.74
CA ASP A 125 -2.86 7.73 -10.68
C ASP A 125 -3.95 7.92 -11.74
N VAL A 126 -5.18 8.32 -11.33
CA VAL A 126 -6.28 8.62 -12.25
C VAL A 126 -5.86 9.67 -13.28
N ASP A 127 -5.28 10.78 -12.81
CA ASP A 127 -4.82 11.85 -13.70
C ASP A 127 -3.73 11.36 -14.66
N THR A 128 -2.80 10.54 -14.17
CA THR A 128 -1.74 9.96 -15.01
C THR A 128 -2.31 9.06 -16.11
N TRP A 129 -3.25 8.17 -15.76
CA TRP A 129 -3.90 7.31 -16.75
C TRP A 129 -4.70 8.10 -17.78
N ILE A 130 -5.36 9.20 -17.38
CA ILE A 130 -6.06 10.12 -18.32
C ILE A 130 -5.06 10.75 -19.28
N GLN A 131 -3.93 11.26 -18.77
CA GLN A 131 -2.86 11.85 -19.58
C GLN A 131 -2.25 10.84 -20.57
N MET A 132 -2.21 9.56 -20.20
CA MET A 132 -1.79 8.46 -21.07
C MET A 132 -2.85 8.07 -22.12
N GLY A 133 -4.04 8.68 -22.08
CA GLY A 133 -5.13 8.42 -23.04
C GLY A 133 -6.08 7.30 -22.63
N ALA A 134 -6.04 6.84 -21.37
CA ALA A 134 -7.03 5.89 -20.86
C ALA A 134 -8.43 6.51 -20.86
N ASN A 135 -9.47 5.66 -21.05
CA ASN A 135 -10.85 6.13 -21.04
C ASN A 135 -11.30 6.48 -19.61
N PRO A 136 -11.61 7.75 -19.28
CA PRO A 136 -12.00 8.14 -17.92
C PRO A 136 -13.21 7.36 -17.37
N LYS A 137 -14.11 6.86 -18.21
CA LYS A 137 -15.26 6.05 -17.80
C LYS A 137 -14.87 4.65 -17.28
N ARG A 138 -13.63 4.24 -17.47
CA ARG A 138 -13.09 2.95 -17.02
C ARG A 138 -12.04 3.07 -15.89
N LEU A 139 -11.84 4.29 -15.40
CA LEU A 139 -10.93 4.57 -14.28
C LEU A 139 -11.73 4.69 -12.99
N TRP A 140 -11.28 4.01 -11.97
CA TRP A 140 -11.96 4.00 -10.68
C TRP A 140 -10.95 4.17 -9.56
N LEU A 141 -11.20 5.11 -8.65
CA LEU A 141 -10.43 5.18 -7.41
C LEU A 141 -10.78 3.96 -6.55
N SER A 142 -9.76 3.23 -6.13
CA SER A 142 -9.86 2.09 -5.23
C SER A 142 -8.77 2.23 -4.16
N LYS A 143 -9.15 2.74 -3.02
CA LYS A 143 -8.22 2.96 -1.91
C LYS A 143 -7.60 1.62 -1.46
N LEU A 144 -6.33 1.65 -1.13
CA LEU A 144 -5.67 0.52 -0.47
C LEU A 144 -5.89 0.62 1.03
N GLY A 145 -6.31 -0.46 1.64
CA GLY A 145 -6.56 -0.56 3.07
C GLY A 145 -5.71 -1.60 3.76
N VAL A 146 -5.87 -1.69 5.06
CA VAL A 146 -5.22 -2.66 5.94
C VAL A 146 -6.29 -3.40 6.73
N ARG A 147 -6.17 -4.71 6.88
CA ARG A 147 -7.06 -5.52 7.72
C ARG A 147 -6.75 -5.25 9.19
N PRO A 148 -7.66 -4.61 9.99
CA PRO A 148 -7.36 -4.23 11.38
C PRO A 148 -7.22 -5.41 12.34
N GLY A 149 -7.95 -6.51 12.10
CA GLY A 149 -8.04 -7.64 13.02
C GLY A 149 -6.70 -8.21 13.52
N PRO A 150 -5.67 -8.40 12.68
CA PRO A 150 -4.37 -8.89 13.11
C PRO A 150 -3.59 -7.94 14.02
N TYR A 151 -3.87 -6.62 13.99
CA TYR A 151 -3.07 -5.61 14.70
C TYR A 151 -3.55 -5.44 16.14
N LYS A 152 -2.65 -5.64 17.08
CA LYS A 152 -2.90 -5.35 18.50
C LYS A 152 -2.98 -3.85 18.74
N PHE A 153 -3.72 -3.49 19.75
CA PHE A 153 -3.84 -2.12 20.21
C PHE A 153 -3.61 -2.07 21.72
N ASP A 154 -2.79 -1.11 22.13
CA ASP A 154 -2.58 -0.75 23.52
C ASP A 154 -2.84 0.76 23.67
N GLU A 155 -3.63 1.14 24.64
CA GLU A 155 -3.90 2.56 24.96
C GLU A 155 -2.63 3.29 25.43
N HIS A 156 -1.63 2.55 25.88
CA HIS A 156 -0.38 3.10 26.39
C HIS A 156 0.82 2.57 25.61
N ALA A 157 1.53 3.49 24.93
CA ALA A 157 2.83 3.13 24.33
C ALA A 157 3.83 2.72 25.42
N SER A 158 4.33 1.50 25.33
CA SER A 158 5.34 1.01 26.27
C SER A 158 6.75 1.55 25.98
N LEU A 159 6.97 2.04 24.75
CA LEU A 159 8.23 2.62 24.29
C LEU A 159 8.02 4.11 23.98
N ASP A 160 8.83 4.97 24.61
CA ASP A 160 8.89 6.40 24.23
C ASP A 160 9.80 6.61 23.02
N ARG A 161 9.49 5.90 21.94
CA ARG A 161 10.30 5.86 20.71
C ARG A 161 9.42 6.00 19.48
N THR A 162 10.03 6.43 18.40
CA THR A 162 9.43 6.53 17.07
C THR A 162 9.79 5.30 16.26
N LEU A 163 8.82 4.72 15.59
CA LEU A 163 9.04 3.62 14.66
C LEU A 163 9.19 4.15 13.23
N CYS A 164 10.22 3.71 12.52
CA CYS A 164 10.34 3.84 11.07
C CYS A 164 10.41 2.44 10.48
N PHE A 165 9.29 1.91 10.00
CA PHE A 165 9.28 0.58 9.41
C PHE A 165 8.80 0.61 7.95
N SER A 166 9.62 0.08 7.10
CA SER A 166 9.38 -0.13 5.67
C SER A 166 10.62 -0.79 5.07
N GLN A 167 10.54 -1.23 3.82
CA GLN A 167 11.75 -1.58 3.08
C GLN A 167 12.75 -0.42 3.16
N ILE A 168 14.01 -0.72 3.52
CA ILE A 168 15.07 0.29 3.66
C ILE A 168 15.73 0.49 2.30
N VAL A 169 15.36 1.60 1.67
CA VAL A 169 15.82 2.01 0.32
C VAL A 169 15.95 3.51 0.25
N ASP A 170 16.80 4.01 -0.66
CA ASP A 170 17.09 5.44 -0.76
C ASP A 170 15.86 6.33 -0.94
N ARG A 171 14.84 5.88 -1.68
CA ARG A 171 13.60 6.65 -1.86
C ARG A 171 12.80 6.84 -0.58
N LYS A 172 12.92 5.93 0.40
CA LYS A 172 12.25 6.01 1.72
C LYS A 172 12.99 6.93 2.70
N ARG A 173 14.23 7.32 2.38
CA ARG A 173 15.03 8.32 3.11
C ARG A 173 15.24 8.05 4.59
N GLN A 174 15.26 6.79 5.03
CA GLN A 174 15.54 6.44 6.44
C GLN A 174 16.84 7.06 6.93
N TYR A 175 17.84 7.25 6.06
CA TYR A 175 19.11 7.89 6.36
C TYR A 175 18.99 9.33 6.91
N LEU A 176 17.88 10.03 6.67
CA LEU A 176 17.62 11.35 7.25
C LEU A 176 17.30 11.30 8.74
N LEU A 177 16.84 10.15 9.23
CA LEU A 177 16.44 9.92 10.61
C LEU A 177 17.54 9.28 11.46
N GLU A 178 18.68 8.86 10.87
CA GLU A 178 19.76 8.17 11.58
C GLU A 178 20.38 8.95 12.75
N LYS A 179 20.32 10.29 12.70
CA LYS A 179 20.85 11.15 13.77
C LYS A 179 19.88 11.33 14.94
N ILE A 180 18.71 10.74 14.89
CA ILE A 180 17.67 10.86 15.92
C ILE A 180 17.66 9.58 16.74
N ASP A 181 18.27 9.61 17.93
CA ASP A 181 18.45 8.43 18.80
C ASP A 181 17.14 7.76 19.22
N SER A 182 16.02 8.52 19.24
CA SER A 182 14.70 7.99 19.61
C SER A 182 13.98 7.25 18.47
N VAL A 183 14.59 7.12 17.28
CA VAL A 183 14.01 6.39 16.14
C VAL A 183 14.57 4.98 16.02
N ASP A 184 13.70 3.99 15.96
CA ASP A 184 14.03 2.60 15.61
C ASP A 184 13.65 2.31 14.17
N PHE A 185 14.48 1.54 13.47
CA PHE A 185 14.30 1.18 12.06
C PHE A 185 14.03 -0.31 11.93
N MET A 186 12.97 -0.66 11.22
CA MET A 186 12.60 -2.05 10.92
C MET A 186 12.33 -2.22 9.43
N GLY A 187 12.76 -3.33 8.87
CA GLY A 187 12.45 -3.71 7.50
C GLY A 187 13.64 -4.29 6.75
N ARG A 188 13.30 -4.95 5.64
CA ARG A 188 14.31 -5.52 4.74
C ARG A 188 15.15 -4.42 4.11
N MET A 189 16.46 -4.61 4.13
CA MET A 189 17.41 -3.65 3.56
C MET A 189 17.81 -4.07 2.14
N GLU A 190 17.79 -3.12 1.21
CA GLU A 190 18.45 -3.28 -0.08
C GLU A 190 19.94 -2.96 0.01
N PHE A 191 20.75 -3.68 -0.77
CA PHE A 191 22.20 -3.45 -0.83
C PHE A 191 22.50 -2.14 -1.57
N GLY A 192 23.50 -1.39 -1.06
CA GLY A 192 24.03 -0.21 -1.73
C GLY A 192 23.29 1.11 -1.45
N GLY A 193 22.35 1.13 -0.51
CA GLY A 193 21.67 2.36 -0.08
C GLY A 193 22.50 3.24 0.86
N LYS A 194 22.00 4.46 1.11
CA LYS A 194 22.64 5.47 1.99
C LYS A 194 22.52 5.15 3.47
N PHE A 195 21.56 4.30 3.85
CA PHE A 195 21.31 3.94 5.25
C PHE A 195 22.46 3.09 5.82
N ASN A 196 22.92 3.42 7.03
CA ASN A 196 23.97 2.69 7.73
C ASN A 196 23.45 1.33 8.22
N LYS A 197 23.85 0.25 7.56
CA LYS A 197 23.47 -1.13 7.93
C LYS A 197 23.87 -1.56 9.36
N ASN A 198 24.85 -0.89 9.94
CA ASN A 198 25.33 -1.15 11.31
C ASN A 198 24.73 -0.15 12.31
N HIS A 199 23.66 0.57 11.95
CA HIS A 199 23.03 1.52 12.86
C HIS A 199 22.50 0.81 14.11
N PRO A 200 22.80 1.30 15.33
CA PRO A 200 22.44 0.60 16.57
C PRO A 200 20.93 0.43 16.78
N ASN A 201 20.12 1.32 16.16
CA ASN A 201 18.66 1.26 16.25
C ASN A 201 18.04 0.51 15.07
N TYR A 202 18.84 -0.12 14.19
CA TYR A 202 18.31 -1.02 13.17
C TYR A 202 17.99 -2.38 13.80
N LYS A 203 16.72 -2.76 13.80
CA LYS A 203 16.19 -3.98 14.42
C LYS A 203 16.08 -5.16 13.44
N GLY A 204 16.50 -4.95 12.19
CA GLY A 204 16.42 -5.98 11.15
C GLY A 204 15.04 -6.09 10.51
N GLU A 205 14.86 -7.17 9.78
CA GLU A 205 13.57 -7.55 9.21
C GLU A 205 12.75 -8.28 10.28
N VAL A 206 11.50 -7.84 10.46
CA VAL A 206 10.56 -8.43 11.41
C VAL A 206 9.44 -9.08 10.60
N ILE A 207 9.16 -10.35 10.86
CA ILE A 207 8.04 -11.05 10.22
C ILE A 207 6.71 -10.43 10.66
N ARG A 208 5.71 -10.47 9.78
CA ARG A 208 4.44 -9.74 9.96
C ARG A 208 3.71 -10.11 11.25
N GLU A 209 3.70 -11.38 11.64
CA GLU A 209 3.05 -11.85 12.85
C GLU A 209 3.62 -11.16 14.10
N ASN A 210 4.93 -11.03 14.18
CA ASN A 210 5.59 -10.34 15.27
C ASN A 210 5.43 -8.82 15.17
N LEU A 211 5.47 -8.27 13.94
CA LEU A 211 5.32 -6.83 13.70
C LEU A 211 3.98 -6.32 14.25
N ASN A 212 2.89 -7.07 14.04
CA ASN A 212 1.56 -6.74 14.53
C ASN A 212 1.49 -6.56 16.06
N GLU A 213 2.37 -7.20 16.80
CA GLU A 213 2.49 -7.04 18.25
C GLU A 213 3.37 -5.87 18.66
N TYR A 214 4.43 -5.59 17.86
CA TYR A 214 5.42 -4.57 18.22
C TYR A 214 4.98 -3.15 17.87
N ILE A 215 4.24 -2.94 16.77
CA ILE A 215 3.88 -1.59 16.30
C ILE A 215 3.22 -0.79 17.43
N THR A 216 2.24 -1.37 18.11
CA THR A 216 1.48 -0.68 19.18
C THR A 216 2.34 -0.25 20.38
N CYS A 217 3.53 -0.84 20.56
CA CYS A 217 4.45 -0.46 21.64
C CYS A 217 5.05 0.94 21.44
N TYR A 218 5.15 1.43 20.22
CA TYR A 218 5.76 2.71 19.89
C TYR A 218 4.82 3.90 20.15
N SER A 219 5.41 5.08 20.31
CA SER A 219 4.64 6.30 20.53
C SER A 219 4.08 6.88 19.24
N ASN A 220 4.85 6.87 18.16
CA ASN A 220 4.46 7.35 16.84
C ASN A 220 5.26 6.65 15.73
N ILE A 221 4.91 6.97 14.47
CA ILE A 221 5.60 6.48 13.27
C ILE A 221 6.14 7.64 12.45
N ALA A 222 7.34 7.46 11.85
CA ALA A 222 7.93 8.44 10.94
C ALA A 222 8.29 7.80 9.59
N LEU A 223 7.94 8.46 8.47
CA LEU A 223 8.32 8.06 7.12
C LEU A 223 8.50 9.28 6.20
N LEU A 224 9.73 9.51 5.73
CA LEU A 224 10.11 10.69 4.96
C LEU A 224 10.38 10.39 3.47
N SER A 225 9.60 9.51 2.85
CA SER A 225 9.79 9.10 1.45
C SER A 225 9.84 10.30 0.49
N SER A 226 10.65 10.17 -0.56
CA SER A 226 10.75 11.20 -1.62
C SER A 226 9.65 11.07 -2.67
N VAL A 227 9.10 9.87 -2.84
CA VAL A 227 8.04 9.57 -3.79
C VAL A 227 7.21 8.39 -3.32
N GLU A 228 5.90 8.50 -3.43
CA GLU A 228 4.91 7.44 -3.20
C GLU A 228 3.72 7.64 -4.15
N ASN A 229 3.07 6.57 -4.56
CA ASN A 229 1.84 6.66 -5.35
C ASN A 229 0.65 7.07 -4.49
N THR A 230 0.61 6.56 -3.28
CA THR A 230 -0.45 6.73 -2.31
C THR A 230 0.16 6.70 -0.91
N THR A 231 -0.59 7.00 0.13
CA THR A 231 -0.13 6.80 1.51
C THR A 231 0.25 5.34 1.73
N PRO A 232 1.52 5.04 2.08
CA PRO A 232 2.00 3.68 2.25
C PRO A 232 1.21 2.88 3.29
N LEU A 233 1.03 1.57 3.06
CA LEU A 233 0.33 0.68 3.99
C LEU A 233 0.90 0.74 5.41
N VAL A 234 2.22 0.85 5.55
CA VAL A 234 2.89 0.95 6.87
C VAL A 234 2.41 2.15 7.70
N ILE A 235 2.04 3.26 7.07
CA ILE A 235 1.44 4.42 7.77
C ILE A 235 0.02 4.07 8.21
N LYS A 236 -0.76 3.42 7.37
CA LYS A 236 -2.13 2.97 7.69
C LYS A 236 -2.11 1.93 8.82
N GLU A 237 -1.14 1.01 8.80
CA GLU A 237 -0.87 0.06 9.88
C GLU A 237 -0.55 0.77 11.20
N GLY A 238 0.32 1.78 11.17
CA GLY A 238 0.63 2.62 12.32
C GLY A 238 -0.62 3.30 12.91
N LEU A 239 -1.45 3.92 12.07
CA LEU A 239 -2.71 4.55 12.48
C LEU A 239 -3.67 3.54 13.11
N ILE A 240 -3.82 2.34 12.54
CA ILE A 240 -4.65 1.26 13.09
C ILE A 240 -4.13 0.80 14.47
N CYS A 241 -2.82 0.86 14.70
CA CYS A 241 -2.20 0.60 16.00
C CYS A 241 -2.24 1.80 16.97
N GLY A 242 -2.88 2.92 16.59
CA GLY A 242 -3.00 4.11 17.44
C GLY A 242 -1.76 5.00 17.47
N LEU A 243 -0.91 4.95 16.44
CA LEU A 243 0.30 5.77 16.33
C LEU A 243 0.03 7.05 15.53
N GLY A 244 0.44 8.20 16.09
CA GLY A 244 0.52 9.45 15.33
C GLY A 244 1.58 9.36 14.23
N VAL A 245 1.48 10.21 13.22
CA VAL A 245 2.26 10.14 11.99
C VAL A 245 3.10 11.40 11.82
N VAL A 246 4.39 11.21 11.55
CA VAL A 246 5.28 12.25 11.02
C VAL A 246 5.72 11.81 9.63
N CYS A 247 5.41 12.58 8.61
CA CYS A 247 5.68 12.15 7.24
C CYS A 247 6.11 13.30 6.32
N SER A 248 6.68 12.94 5.15
CA SER A 248 6.90 13.88 4.06
C SER A 248 5.62 14.16 3.28
N GLU A 249 5.62 15.24 2.49
CA GLU A 249 4.53 15.58 1.57
C GLU A 249 4.17 14.43 0.61
N ALA A 250 5.16 13.65 0.18
CA ALA A 250 4.94 12.50 -0.70
C ALA A 250 4.13 11.36 -0.04
N VAL A 251 4.15 11.25 1.28
CA VAL A 251 3.48 10.20 2.05
C VAL A 251 2.04 10.56 2.42
N ALA A 252 1.72 11.85 2.45
CA ALA A 252 0.49 12.40 3.02
C ALA A 252 -0.78 12.42 2.14
N PRO A 253 -0.82 12.04 0.84
CA PRO A 253 -1.95 12.37 -0.05
C PRO A 253 -3.34 11.93 0.41
N GLU A 254 -3.44 10.86 1.19
CA GLU A 254 -4.72 10.33 1.70
C GLU A 254 -4.97 10.66 3.17
N LEU A 255 -4.05 11.37 3.83
CA LEU A 255 -4.15 11.70 5.24
C LEU A 255 -4.93 13.01 5.44
N ASP A 256 -5.81 13.04 6.43
CA ASP A 256 -6.43 14.28 6.92
C ASP A 256 -5.42 15.05 7.79
N THR A 257 -4.68 15.95 7.16
CA THR A 257 -3.64 16.76 7.82
C THR A 257 -4.19 17.81 8.80
N SER A 258 -5.51 17.92 8.97
CA SER A 258 -6.11 18.72 10.03
C SER A 258 -6.09 18.03 11.40
N LYS A 259 -5.81 16.73 11.43
CA LYS A 259 -5.72 15.95 12.67
C LYS A 259 -4.45 16.29 13.44
N PRO A 260 -4.53 16.55 14.77
CA PRO A 260 -3.39 17.00 15.55
C PRO A 260 -2.25 15.98 15.69
N TRP A 261 -2.49 14.72 15.33
CA TRP A 261 -1.52 13.63 15.35
C TRP A 261 -0.90 13.32 13.98
N ILE A 262 -1.17 14.15 12.97
CA ILE A 262 -0.58 14.01 11.63
C ILE A 262 0.24 15.25 11.31
N ASP A 263 1.56 15.10 11.33
CA ASP A 263 2.52 16.15 11.02
C ASP A 263 3.19 15.89 9.67
N VAL A 264 3.08 16.85 8.76
CA VAL A 264 3.73 16.80 7.45
C VAL A 264 4.95 17.71 7.45
N ILE A 265 6.13 17.13 7.21
CA ILE A 265 7.38 17.86 7.08
C ILE A 265 7.50 18.39 5.65
N PRO A 266 7.57 19.73 5.46
CA PRO A 266 7.79 20.31 4.15
C PRO A 266 9.13 19.90 3.54
N GLU A 267 9.18 19.68 2.23
CA GLU A 267 10.40 19.27 1.53
C GLU A 267 11.57 20.23 1.77
N SER A 268 11.29 21.53 1.94
CA SER A 268 12.28 22.55 2.28
C SER A 268 12.93 22.39 3.67
N LYS A 269 12.33 21.62 4.57
CA LYS A 269 12.77 21.40 5.96
C LYS A 269 13.27 19.98 6.22
N ILE A 270 13.07 19.06 5.28
CA ILE A 270 13.31 17.62 5.48
C ILE A 270 14.78 17.28 5.79
N ASN A 271 15.71 18.11 5.33
CA ASN A 271 17.15 17.95 5.58
C ASN A 271 17.65 18.69 6.84
N ASN A 272 16.76 19.28 7.63
CA ASN A 272 17.10 19.89 8.91
C ASN A 272 16.81 18.92 10.06
N PRO A 273 17.81 18.23 10.62
CA PRO A 273 17.59 17.20 11.64
C PRO A 273 17.00 17.77 12.94
N GLU A 274 17.33 19.01 13.31
CA GLU A 274 16.80 19.65 14.52
C GLU A 274 15.30 19.92 14.38
N TYR A 275 14.87 20.43 13.22
CA TYR A 275 13.46 20.63 12.92
C TYR A 275 12.69 19.29 12.88
N VAL A 276 13.25 18.28 12.21
CA VAL A 276 12.63 16.95 12.13
C VAL A 276 12.49 16.33 13.52
N LEU A 277 13.52 16.44 14.37
CA LEU A 277 13.50 15.97 15.76
C LEU A 277 12.39 16.69 16.56
N GLU A 278 12.30 18.02 16.47
CA GLU A 278 11.26 18.80 17.18
C GLU A 278 9.86 18.34 16.80
N VAL A 279 9.59 18.14 15.49
CA VAL A 279 8.30 17.63 15.00
C VAL A 279 8.01 16.24 15.54
N ILE A 280 8.98 15.33 15.49
CA ILE A 280 8.84 13.96 16.01
C ILE A 280 8.51 13.98 17.51
N GLU A 281 9.24 14.74 18.32
CA GLU A 281 9.04 14.79 19.76
C GLU A 281 7.70 15.42 20.16
N ASN A 282 7.23 16.42 19.41
CA ASN A 282 5.91 17.00 19.61
C ASN A 282 4.80 16.04 19.22
N ASN A 283 4.91 15.39 18.06
CA ASN A 283 3.96 14.38 17.60
C ASN A 283 3.84 13.21 18.59
N LYS A 284 4.95 12.72 19.18
CA LYS A 284 4.91 11.67 20.22
C LYS A 284 3.99 12.03 21.39
N LYS A 285 4.07 13.28 21.85
CA LYS A 285 3.23 13.78 22.98
C LYS A 285 1.77 13.73 22.61
N VAL A 286 1.42 14.27 21.43
CA VAL A 286 0.05 14.29 20.92
C VAL A 286 -0.46 12.87 20.69
N SER A 287 0.34 12.02 20.05
CA SER A 287 0.01 10.63 19.76
C SER A 287 -0.38 9.86 21.03
N LYS A 288 0.42 9.97 22.10
CA LYS A 288 0.13 9.30 23.38
C LYS A 288 -1.19 9.73 24.02
N GLN A 289 -1.64 10.97 23.78
CA GLN A 289 -2.90 11.49 24.33
C GLN A 289 -4.12 11.05 23.53
N HIS A 290 -3.96 10.70 22.25
CA HIS A 290 -5.06 10.45 21.29
C HIS A 290 -5.07 9.06 20.70
N ARG A 291 -4.40 8.07 21.32
CA ARG A 291 -4.20 6.72 20.72
C ARG A 291 -5.50 6.06 20.28
N GLN A 292 -6.55 6.13 21.10
CA GLN A 292 -7.85 5.56 20.74
C GLN A 292 -8.47 6.27 19.53
N GLU A 293 -8.44 7.60 19.51
CA GLU A 293 -8.98 8.41 18.42
C GLU A 293 -8.19 8.17 17.11
N ILE A 294 -6.87 8.01 17.22
CA ILE A 294 -6.02 7.66 16.08
C ILE A 294 -6.40 6.30 15.50
N ARG A 295 -6.60 5.30 16.37
CA ARG A 295 -7.04 3.96 15.95
C ARG A 295 -8.41 4.02 15.27
N GLU A 296 -9.37 4.71 15.85
CA GLU A 296 -10.72 4.86 15.28
C GLU A 296 -10.65 5.53 13.91
N TYR A 297 -9.87 6.59 13.77
CA TYR A 297 -9.58 7.24 12.49
C TYR A 297 -8.94 6.24 11.50
N GLY A 298 -7.89 5.53 11.91
CA GLY A 298 -7.21 4.54 11.07
C GLY A 298 -8.14 3.43 10.55
N ILE A 299 -9.01 2.91 11.42
CA ILE A 299 -9.99 1.87 11.04
C ILE A 299 -11.08 2.45 10.13
N HIS A 300 -11.56 3.66 10.42
CA HIS A 300 -12.60 4.29 9.61
C HIS A 300 -12.12 4.59 8.19
N GLU A 301 -10.95 5.21 8.04
CA GLU A 301 -10.43 5.66 6.74
C GLU A 301 -9.74 4.55 5.94
N PHE A 302 -9.07 3.62 6.63
CA PHE A 302 -8.15 2.66 6.01
C PHE A 302 -8.46 1.20 6.37
N GLY A 303 -9.51 0.92 7.13
CA GLY A 303 -9.95 -0.44 7.42
C GLY A 303 -10.41 -1.16 6.16
N LEU A 304 -9.70 -2.23 5.79
CA LEU A 304 -9.92 -2.93 4.53
C LEU A 304 -11.31 -3.55 4.44
N GLU A 305 -11.88 -4.00 5.56
CA GLU A 305 -13.26 -4.53 5.63
C GLU A 305 -14.28 -3.48 5.16
N ASN A 306 -14.13 -2.22 5.62
CA ASN A 306 -15.01 -1.12 5.23
C ASN A 306 -14.84 -0.78 3.74
N ILE A 307 -13.59 -0.67 3.28
CA ILE A 307 -13.28 -0.37 1.87
C ILE A 307 -13.87 -1.44 0.96
N LEU A 308 -13.70 -2.72 1.30
CA LEU A 308 -14.22 -3.80 0.47
C LEU A 308 -15.74 -3.89 0.50
N ALA A 309 -16.38 -3.70 1.66
CA ALA A 309 -17.82 -3.80 1.79
C ALA A 309 -18.57 -2.62 1.14
N TYR A 310 -18.04 -1.40 1.29
CA TYR A 310 -18.79 -0.19 0.92
C TYR A 310 -18.29 0.51 -0.35
N GLU A 311 -17.07 0.24 -0.81
CA GLU A 311 -16.52 0.85 -2.01
C GLU A 311 -16.25 -0.18 -3.11
N TYR A 312 -15.43 -1.21 -2.82
CA TYR A 312 -14.94 -2.16 -3.82
C TYR A 312 -16.04 -3.09 -4.35
N LEU A 313 -16.73 -3.86 -3.50
CA LEU A 313 -17.74 -4.83 -3.93
C LEU A 313 -18.96 -4.17 -4.62
N PRO A 314 -19.53 -3.06 -4.10
CA PRO A 314 -20.57 -2.33 -4.84
C PRO A 314 -20.10 -1.87 -6.21
N LYS A 315 -18.83 -1.47 -6.32
CA LYS A 315 -18.23 -1.11 -7.59
C LYS A 315 -18.17 -2.29 -8.55
N LEU A 316 -17.66 -3.44 -8.11
CA LEU A 316 -17.65 -4.66 -8.92
C LEU A 316 -19.04 -5.03 -9.44
N GLN A 317 -20.06 -4.97 -8.57
CA GLN A 317 -21.44 -5.23 -8.94
C GLN A 317 -21.95 -4.28 -10.05
N SER A 318 -21.52 -3.02 -10.03
CA SER A 318 -21.91 -2.03 -11.02
C SER A 318 -21.26 -2.22 -12.40
N LEU A 319 -20.26 -3.11 -12.50
CA LEU A 319 -19.57 -3.43 -13.77
C LEU A 319 -20.23 -4.60 -14.52
N LEU A 320 -21.09 -5.36 -13.84
CA LEU A 320 -21.84 -6.50 -14.37
C LEU A 320 -23.22 -6.07 -14.90
#